data_236430a55bec35d395abacce6765a9dd
#
_entry.id   236430a55bec35d395abacce6765a9dd
#
_cell.length_a   1.000
_cell.length_b   1.000
_cell.length_c   1.000
_cell.angle_alpha   90.00
_cell.angle_beta   90.00
_cell.angle_gamma   90.00
#
_symmetry.space_group_name_H-M   'P 1'
#
loop_
_entity.id
_entity.type
_entity.pdbx_description
1 polymer ?
#
loop_
_entity_poly.entity_id
_entity_poly.type
_entity_poly.pdbx_seq_one_letter_code
_entity_poly.pdbx_strand_id
1 'polypeptide(L)'
;MKVTEKVYAYIWRGRGNNSNTYLYAGEKTIIIDPGHIHNEMRENCLDTLLGSMQEDGFSPEQVELVLCTHSHADHCEAGSFFNEKYGIPVAMHKFEEGHMETLARFFEQMTGQKPNLPSIDIFLQEGELELDNNKDIIQALHTPGHSPGSLSFFIPQEKVMLSGDAVFHGSIGRTDFPDGSLQSLGQSVEKLSAVEGVEWLLPGHMGAVRGEADVQANYDMIKRMFF
;
A
#
# COMPACT_ATOMS: atom_id res chain seq x y z
N MET A 1 6.66 -11.46 -8.99
CA MET A 1 5.65 -12.37 -9.63
C MET A 1 4.67 -11.54 -10.43
N LYS A 2 4.49 -11.83 -11.72
CA LYS A 2 3.49 -11.17 -12.56
C LYS A 2 2.07 -11.63 -12.18
N VAL A 3 1.19 -10.70 -11.80
CA VAL A 3 -0.19 -10.96 -11.37
C VAL A 3 -1.15 -10.86 -12.56
N THR A 4 -1.04 -9.76 -13.32
CA THR A 4 -1.82 -9.50 -14.54
C THR A 4 -0.89 -9.02 -15.66
N GLU A 5 -1.43 -8.44 -16.75
CA GLU A 5 -0.59 -7.93 -17.83
C GLU A 5 0.33 -6.81 -17.34
N LYS A 6 -0.19 -5.90 -16.49
CA LYS A 6 0.51 -4.70 -16.03
C LYS A 6 0.85 -4.69 -14.53
N VAL A 7 0.35 -5.64 -13.73
CA VAL A 7 0.56 -5.65 -12.27
C VAL A 7 1.52 -6.74 -11.87
N TYR A 8 2.52 -6.37 -11.07
CA TYR A 8 3.51 -7.25 -10.46
C TYR A 8 3.41 -7.17 -8.93
N ALA A 9 3.62 -8.32 -8.26
CA ALA A 9 3.61 -8.42 -6.80
C ALA A 9 4.97 -8.92 -6.30
N TYR A 10 5.53 -8.21 -5.34
CA TYR A 10 6.74 -8.54 -4.61
C TYR A 10 6.36 -8.86 -3.17
N ILE A 11 5.96 -10.10 -2.95
CA ILE A 11 5.46 -10.57 -1.66
C ILE A 11 6.64 -10.75 -0.70
N TRP A 12 6.57 -10.07 0.45
CA TRP A 12 7.57 -10.20 1.49
C TRP A 12 7.59 -11.62 2.08
N ARG A 13 8.78 -12.19 2.20
CA ARG A 13 9.00 -13.55 2.70
C ARG A 13 10.08 -13.61 3.79
N GLY A 14 10.52 -12.46 4.29
CA GLY A 14 11.45 -12.36 5.40
C GLY A 14 10.80 -12.68 6.75
N ARG A 15 11.59 -12.57 7.81
CA ARG A 15 11.17 -12.88 9.18
C ARG A 15 10.60 -11.67 9.91
N GLY A 16 11.15 -10.48 9.65
CA GLY A 16 10.70 -9.23 10.23
C GLY A 16 9.52 -8.64 9.46
N ASN A 17 8.94 -7.57 10.01
CA ASN A 17 7.82 -6.88 9.39
C ASN A 17 8.25 -6.13 8.12
N ASN A 18 7.47 -6.26 7.07
CA ASN A 18 7.54 -5.46 5.85
C ASN A 18 6.26 -5.67 5.04
N SER A 19 5.84 -4.67 4.29
CA SER A 19 4.69 -4.81 3.40
C SER A 19 5.00 -5.64 2.16
N ASN A 20 3.96 -6.13 1.51
CA ASN A 20 4.02 -6.54 0.12
C ASN A 20 4.11 -5.27 -0.75
N THR A 21 5.02 -5.27 -1.69
CA THR A 21 5.17 -4.19 -2.67
C THR A 21 4.52 -4.58 -3.99
N TYR A 22 3.90 -3.63 -4.64
CA TYR A 22 3.31 -3.84 -5.96
C TYR A 22 3.92 -2.87 -6.98
N LEU A 23 3.96 -3.30 -8.24
CA LEU A 23 4.40 -2.44 -9.34
C LEU A 23 3.34 -2.50 -10.43
N TYR A 24 2.92 -1.33 -10.86
CA TYR A 24 2.06 -1.14 -12.01
C TYR A 24 2.91 -0.66 -13.20
N ALA A 25 2.96 -1.46 -14.27
CA ALA A 25 3.70 -1.16 -15.49
C ALA A 25 2.72 -0.78 -16.62
N GLY A 26 2.03 0.33 -16.42
CA GLY A 26 1.11 0.91 -17.40
C GLY A 26 1.77 1.99 -18.25
N GLU A 27 1.05 3.06 -18.49
CA GLU A 27 1.58 4.25 -19.16
C GLU A 27 2.70 4.90 -18.34
N LYS A 28 2.55 4.89 -17.01
CA LYS A 28 3.61 5.18 -16.03
C LYS A 28 3.98 3.91 -15.28
N THR A 29 5.24 3.80 -14.94
CA THR A 29 5.70 2.77 -14.00
C THR A 29 5.55 3.31 -12.59
N ILE A 30 4.66 2.70 -11.82
CA ILE A 30 4.28 3.14 -10.48
C ILE A 30 4.62 2.03 -9.50
N ILE A 31 5.34 2.36 -8.42
CA ILE A 31 5.55 1.44 -7.30
C ILE A 31 4.58 1.78 -6.18
N ILE A 32 3.97 0.76 -5.58
CA ILE A 32 2.98 0.91 -4.52
C ILE A 32 3.51 0.21 -3.27
N ASP A 33 3.58 0.95 -2.15
CA ASP A 33 4.10 0.52 -0.86
C ASP A 33 5.49 -0.11 -0.97
N PRO A 34 6.56 0.68 -1.19
CA PRO A 34 7.92 0.14 -1.41
C PRO A 34 8.53 -0.53 -0.17
N GLY A 35 7.89 -0.44 0.98
CA GLY A 35 8.29 -1.11 2.20
C GLY A 35 9.38 -0.40 3.01
N HIS A 36 10.03 -1.18 3.89
CA HIS A 36 11.20 -0.75 4.64
C HIS A 36 12.47 -0.66 3.80
N ILE A 37 13.42 0.17 4.21
CA ILE A 37 14.83 0.02 3.80
C ILE A 37 15.44 -1.14 4.58
N HIS A 38 15.33 -1.11 5.92
CA HIS A 38 15.70 -2.22 6.81
C HIS A 38 14.61 -2.39 7.86
N ASN A 39 14.15 -3.62 8.06
CA ASN A 39 13.17 -3.91 9.10
C ASN A 39 13.82 -4.08 10.48
N GLU A 40 13.02 -4.35 11.51
CA GLU A 40 13.45 -4.54 12.90
C GLU A 40 14.36 -5.75 13.10
N MET A 41 14.35 -6.73 12.18
CA MET A 41 15.28 -7.86 12.15
C MET A 41 16.58 -7.55 11.39
N ARG A 42 16.76 -6.28 10.95
CA ARG A 42 17.88 -5.80 10.14
C ARG A 42 18.00 -6.51 8.78
N GLU A 43 16.90 -7.04 8.27
CA GLU A 43 16.84 -7.56 6.91
C GLU A 43 16.80 -6.38 5.94
N ASN A 44 17.59 -6.45 4.86
CA ASN A 44 17.61 -5.41 3.83
C ASN A 44 16.42 -5.62 2.88
N CYS A 45 15.30 -4.99 3.22
CA CYS A 45 14.05 -5.11 2.47
C CYS A 45 14.15 -4.44 1.10
N LEU A 46 14.79 -3.27 1.04
CA LEU A 46 14.97 -2.53 -0.20
C LEU A 46 15.81 -3.31 -1.22
N ASP A 47 16.96 -3.87 -0.84
CA ASP A 47 17.77 -4.66 -1.78
C ASP A 47 17.01 -5.90 -2.27
N THR A 48 16.21 -6.53 -1.41
CA THR A 48 15.34 -7.66 -1.78
C THR A 48 14.30 -7.24 -2.82
N LEU A 49 13.68 -6.06 -2.64
CA LEU A 49 12.74 -5.48 -3.59
C LEU A 49 13.43 -5.18 -4.93
N LEU A 50 14.55 -4.46 -4.90
CA LEU A 50 15.29 -4.07 -6.11
C LEU A 50 15.77 -5.30 -6.90
N GLY A 51 16.24 -6.35 -6.22
CA GLY A 51 16.60 -7.62 -6.84
C GLY A 51 15.40 -8.30 -7.53
N SER A 52 14.24 -8.33 -6.86
CA SER A 52 13.02 -8.90 -7.43
C SER A 52 12.48 -8.08 -8.61
N MET A 53 12.58 -6.75 -8.56
CA MET A 53 12.26 -5.87 -9.69
C MET A 53 13.15 -6.16 -10.89
N GLN A 54 14.46 -6.30 -10.66
CA GLN A 54 15.44 -6.61 -11.72
C GLN A 54 15.16 -7.97 -12.36
N GLU A 55 14.77 -8.99 -11.61
CA GLU A 55 14.37 -10.31 -12.14
C GLU A 55 13.16 -10.20 -13.10
N ASP A 56 12.23 -9.30 -12.82
CA ASP A 56 11.06 -9.02 -13.67
C ASP A 56 11.37 -7.99 -14.79
N GLY A 57 12.63 -7.51 -14.90
CA GLY A 57 13.10 -6.61 -15.96
C GLY A 57 12.89 -5.12 -15.67
N PHE A 58 12.61 -4.75 -14.42
CA PHE A 58 12.46 -3.35 -14.00
C PHE A 58 13.70 -2.85 -13.25
N SER A 59 14.02 -1.57 -13.43
CA SER A 59 15.01 -0.87 -12.63
C SER A 59 14.37 0.30 -11.88
N PRO A 60 14.96 0.73 -10.74
CA PRO A 60 14.39 1.82 -9.96
C PRO A 60 14.31 3.15 -10.74
N GLU A 61 15.18 3.36 -11.72
CA GLU A 61 15.18 4.55 -12.59
C GLU A 61 13.96 4.64 -13.51
N GLN A 62 13.29 3.52 -13.75
CA GLN A 62 12.07 3.46 -14.57
C GLN A 62 10.81 3.84 -13.78
N VAL A 63 10.89 3.86 -12.45
CA VAL A 63 9.77 4.27 -11.60
C VAL A 63 9.55 5.78 -11.74
N GLU A 64 8.31 6.18 -11.96
CA GLU A 64 7.93 7.58 -12.16
C GLU A 64 7.10 8.14 -11.00
N LEU A 65 6.54 7.25 -10.17
CA LEU A 65 5.72 7.63 -9.02
C LEU A 65 5.78 6.55 -7.95
N VAL A 66 5.93 6.95 -6.69
CA VAL A 66 5.72 6.12 -5.51
C VAL A 66 4.33 6.44 -4.97
N LEU A 67 3.43 5.46 -4.95
CA LEU A 67 2.16 5.56 -4.24
C LEU A 67 2.29 4.82 -2.90
N CYS A 68 1.88 5.46 -1.81
CA CYS A 68 1.77 4.76 -0.53
C CYS A 68 0.31 4.73 -0.10
N THR A 69 -0.15 3.54 0.32
CA THR A 69 -1.50 3.37 0.85
C THR A 69 -1.65 4.15 2.15
N HIS A 70 -0.61 4.19 2.98
CA HIS A 70 -0.55 4.94 4.22
C HIS A 70 0.91 5.13 4.68
N SER A 71 1.11 5.80 5.81
CA SER A 71 2.43 6.28 6.25
C SER A 71 3.16 5.39 7.26
N HIS A 72 2.72 4.16 7.51
CA HIS A 72 3.52 3.25 8.32
C HIS A 72 4.85 2.93 7.63
N ALA A 73 5.93 2.87 8.40
CA ALA A 73 7.29 2.76 7.86
C ALA A 73 7.49 1.53 6.98
N ASP A 74 6.86 0.42 7.34
CA ASP A 74 6.89 -0.84 6.57
C ASP A 74 6.15 -0.77 5.22
N HIS A 75 5.46 0.33 4.92
CA HIS A 75 4.87 0.65 3.62
C HIS A 75 5.63 1.75 2.88
N CYS A 76 6.11 2.78 3.59
CA CYS A 76 6.55 4.00 2.93
C CYS A 76 8.04 4.36 3.09
N GLU A 77 8.80 3.74 4.03
CA GLU A 77 10.17 4.17 4.35
C GLU A 77 11.08 4.19 3.10
N ALA A 78 11.03 3.15 2.28
CA ALA A 78 11.82 3.07 1.06
C ALA A 78 11.40 4.09 -0.02
N GLY A 79 10.26 4.77 0.13
CA GLY A 79 9.90 5.92 -0.69
C GLY A 79 10.95 7.03 -0.63
N SER A 80 11.63 7.22 0.52
CA SER A 80 12.74 8.17 0.66
C SER A 80 13.90 7.85 -0.29
N PHE A 81 14.23 6.57 -0.48
CA PHE A 81 15.27 6.15 -1.44
C PHE A 81 14.93 6.54 -2.89
N PHE A 82 13.70 6.31 -3.31
CA PHE A 82 13.26 6.68 -4.66
C PHE A 82 13.25 8.19 -4.86
N ASN A 83 12.80 8.93 -3.85
CA ASN A 83 12.77 10.40 -3.90
C ASN A 83 14.17 11.00 -3.88
N GLU A 84 15.00 10.68 -2.89
CA GLU A 84 16.32 11.29 -2.70
C GLU A 84 17.31 10.92 -3.80
N LYS A 85 17.28 9.69 -4.29
CA LYS A 85 18.26 9.20 -5.28
C LYS A 85 17.85 9.50 -6.73
N TYR A 86 16.55 9.44 -7.03
CA TYR A 86 16.06 9.52 -8.40
C TYR A 86 15.10 10.70 -8.64
N GLY A 87 14.74 11.46 -7.59
CA GLY A 87 13.80 12.56 -7.70
C GLY A 87 12.35 12.12 -7.98
N ILE A 88 12.03 10.86 -7.65
CA ILE A 88 10.70 10.28 -7.89
C ILE A 88 9.75 10.78 -6.80
N PRO A 89 8.61 11.40 -7.17
CA PRO A 89 7.68 11.93 -6.17
C PRO A 89 6.99 10.81 -5.38
N VAL A 90 6.74 11.10 -4.09
CA VAL A 90 5.99 10.23 -3.18
C VAL A 90 4.59 10.82 -2.97
N ALA A 91 3.56 10.01 -3.20
CA ALA A 91 2.17 10.40 -3.10
C ALA A 91 1.44 9.62 -2.00
N MET A 92 0.72 10.35 -1.14
CA MET A 92 -0.13 9.80 -0.07
C MET A 92 -1.36 10.69 0.14
N HIS A 93 -2.34 10.18 0.89
CA HIS A 93 -3.45 11.01 1.32
C HIS A 93 -2.97 12.12 2.28
N LYS A 94 -3.55 13.32 2.15
CA LYS A 94 -3.15 14.50 2.96
C LYS A 94 -3.23 14.29 4.49
N PHE A 95 -4.11 13.41 4.97
CA PHE A 95 -4.23 13.14 6.40
C PHE A 95 -3.04 12.32 6.94
N GLU A 96 -2.25 11.70 6.08
CA GLU A 96 -1.05 10.98 6.51
C GLU A 96 0.06 11.94 6.97
N GLU A 97 0.12 13.20 6.51
CA GLU A 97 1.13 14.16 6.93
C GLU A 97 1.12 14.37 8.46
N GLY A 98 -0.04 14.69 9.03
CA GLY A 98 -0.17 14.84 10.48
C GLY A 98 -0.03 13.53 11.25
N HIS A 99 -0.46 12.41 10.64
CA HIS A 99 -0.33 11.08 11.22
C HIS A 99 1.14 10.65 11.31
N MET A 100 1.96 10.92 10.29
CA MET A 100 3.41 10.65 10.30
C MET A 100 4.12 11.31 11.48
N GLU A 101 3.76 12.55 11.80
CA GLU A 101 4.33 13.25 12.97
C GLU A 101 3.91 12.59 14.29
N THR A 102 2.66 12.13 14.37
CA THR A 102 2.12 11.44 15.55
C THR A 102 2.80 10.09 15.73
N LEU A 103 2.93 9.30 14.67
CA LEU A 103 3.65 8.03 14.68
C LEU A 103 5.13 8.19 15.02
N ALA A 104 5.79 9.17 14.39
CA ALA A 104 7.21 9.43 14.66
C ALA A 104 7.46 9.70 16.14
N ARG A 105 6.62 10.52 16.78
CA ARG A 105 6.69 10.78 18.24
C ARG A 105 6.40 9.53 19.07
N PHE A 106 5.40 8.76 18.68
CA PHE A 106 5.04 7.51 19.37
C PHE A 106 6.19 6.49 19.33
N PHE A 107 6.76 6.23 18.17
CA PHE A 107 7.88 5.29 18.01
C PHE A 107 9.16 5.80 18.67
N GLU A 108 9.46 7.10 18.60
CA GLU A 108 10.61 7.70 19.28
C GLU A 108 10.53 7.54 20.80
N GLN A 109 9.34 7.69 21.38
CA GLN A 109 9.11 7.45 22.81
C GLN A 109 9.29 5.97 23.20
N MET A 110 8.86 5.04 22.34
CA MET A 110 8.95 3.61 22.60
C MET A 110 10.35 3.03 22.38
N THR A 111 11.04 3.48 21.33
CA THR A 111 12.29 2.85 20.86
C THR A 111 13.53 3.72 21.07
N GLY A 112 13.35 5.01 21.37
CA GLY A 112 14.43 5.99 21.42
C GLY A 112 14.95 6.42 20.04
N GLN A 113 14.31 5.96 18.96
CA GLN A 113 14.71 6.27 17.58
C GLN A 113 13.53 6.83 16.79
N LYS A 114 13.78 7.92 16.06
CA LYS A 114 12.78 8.48 15.14
C LYS A 114 12.82 7.69 13.84
N PRO A 115 11.67 7.20 13.31
CA PRO A 115 11.64 6.54 12.03
C PRO A 115 12.03 7.51 10.90
N ASN A 116 12.71 7.00 9.88
CA ASN A 116 13.01 7.75 8.67
C ASN A 116 11.82 7.59 7.70
N LEU A 117 10.95 8.59 7.65
CA LEU A 117 9.77 8.59 6.79
C LEU A 117 10.00 9.57 5.62
N PRO A 118 9.52 9.26 4.41
CA PRO A 118 9.65 10.15 3.26
C PRO A 118 8.85 11.45 3.46
N SER A 119 9.20 12.51 2.76
CA SER A 119 8.28 13.64 2.56
C SER A 119 7.17 13.25 1.59
N ILE A 120 5.99 13.86 1.75
CA ILE A 120 4.89 13.71 0.80
C ILE A 120 5.00 14.83 -0.22
N ASP A 121 5.23 14.48 -1.49
CA ASP A 121 5.35 15.46 -2.58
C ASP A 121 4.00 15.75 -3.23
N ILE A 122 3.10 14.74 -3.25
CA ILE A 122 1.78 14.83 -3.86
C ILE A 122 0.71 14.38 -2.86
N PHE A 123 -0.21 15.29 -2.54
CA PHE A 123 -1.36 14.97 -1.70
C PHE A 123 -2.49 14.39 -2.53
N LEU A 124 -2.82 13.12 -2.24
CA LEU A 124 -3.92 12.41 -2.87
C LEU A 124 -5.24 12.66 -2.14
N GLN A 125 -6.32 12.54 -2.90
CA GLN A 125 -7.70 12.49 -2.41
C GLN A 125 -8.42 11.31 -3.07
N GLU A 126 -9.59 10.96 -2.55
CA GLU A 126 -10.45 9.98 -3.20
C GLU A 126 -10.84 10.44 -4.60
N GLY A 127 -10.75 9.54 -5.57
CA GLY A 127 -11.06 9.80 -6.97
C GLY A 127 -10.10 9.11 -7.94
N GLU A 128 -10.21 9.42 -9.20
CA GLU A 128 -9.30 8.92 -10.23
C GLU A 128 -7.98 9.68 -10.17
N LEU A 129 -6.86 8.95 -10.24
CA LEU A 129 -5.55 9.56 -10.36
C LEU A 129 -5.36 10.05 -11.80
N GLU A 130 -4.96 11.30 -11.94
CA GLU A 130 -4.60 11.88 -13.22
C GLU A 130 -3.25 11.30 -13.69
N LEU A 131 -3.31 10.23 -14.48
CA LEU A 131 -2.18 9.69 -15.23
C LEU A 131 -2.23 10.27 -16.66
N ASP A 132 -1.06 10.56 -17.23
CA ASP A 132 -0.99 11.17 -18.55
C ASP A 132 -1.78 10.35 -19.60
N ASN A 133 -2.57 11.03 -20.45
CA ASN A 133 -3.36 10.50 -21.57
C ASN A 133 -4.65 9.69 -21.28
N ASN A 134 -5.11 9.53 -20.04
CA ASN A 134 -6.39 8.91 -19.67
C ASN A 134 -6.65 7.48 -20.22
N LYS A 135 -5.60 6.72 -20.49
CA LYS A 135 -5.74 5.32 -20.95
C LYS A 135 -5.77 4.34 -19.79
N ASP A 136 -5.00 4.63 -18.75
CA ASP A 136 -4.91 3.82 -17.57
C ASP A 136 -5.57 4.56 -16.40
N ILE A 137 -6.50 3.91 -15.73
CA ILE A 137 -7.22 4.46 -14.58
C ILE A 137 -6.74 3.76 -13.32
N ILE A 138 -6.35 4.53 -12.32
CA ILE A 138 -6.18 4.08 -10.94
C ILE A 138 -7.14 4.89 -10.08
N GLN A 139 -8.09 4.23 -9.44
CA GLN A 139 -9.03 4.87 -8.53
C GLN A 139 -8.50 4.79 -7.12
N ALA A 140 -8.25 5.92 -6.49
CA ALA A 140 -7.95 6.01 -5.06
C ALA A 140 -9.27 6.02 -4.28
N LEU A 141 -9.42 5.08 -3.36
CA LEU A 141 -10.55 4.96 -2.46
C LEU A 141 -10.07 5.30 -1.05
N HIS A 142 -10.65 6.32 -0.41
CA HIS A 142 -10.31 6.63 0.97
C HIS A 142 -10.93 5.58 1.90
N THR A 143 -10.07 4.84 2.57
CA THR A 143 -10.38 3.66 3.41
C THR A 143 -9.78 3.80 4.81
N PRO A 144 -10.19 4.84 5.58
CA PRO A 144 -9.64 5.11 6.90
C PRO A 144 -10.00 4.03 7.91
N GLY A 145 -9.19 3.95 8.97
CA GLY A 145 -9.43 3.10 10.12
C GLY A 145 -8.18 2.41 10.62
N HIS A 146 -7.31 1.90 9.74
CA HIS A 146 -5.97 1.50 10.12
C HIS A 146 -5.08 2.73 10.36
N SER A 147 -5.12 3.69 9.44
CA SER A 147 -4.65 5.07 9.61
C SER A 147 -5.74 6.05 9.15
N PRO A 148 -5.65 7.35 9.48
CA PRO A 148 -6.67 8.32 9.11
C PRO A 148 -6.71 8.65 7.61
N GLY A 149 -5.59 8.49 6.92
CA GLY A 149 -5.46 8.75 5.48
C GLY A 149 -5.29 7.48 4.65
N SER A 150 -5.54 6.30 5.19
CA SER A 150 -5.42 5.04 4.42
C SER A 150 -6.16 5.13 3.09
N LEU A 151 -5.49 4.75 2.01
CA LEU A 151 -6.04 4.61 0.67
C LEU A 151 -5.98 3.15 0.22
N SER A 152 -6.99 2.73 -0.51
CA SER A 152 -6.93 1.53 -1.35
C SER A 152 -6.96 1.96 -2.82
N PHE A 153 -6.26 1.24 -3.69
CA PHE A 153 -6.19 1.57 -5.11
C PHE A 153 -6.86 0.49 -5.94
N PHE A 154 -7.89 0.87 -6.70
CA PHE A 154 -8.53 -0.03 -7.64
C PHE A 154 -8.06 0.28 -9.06
N ILE A 155 -7.66 -0.74 -9.80
CA ILE A 155 -7.20 -0.68 -11.20
C ILE A 155 -8.22 -1.44 -12.05
N PRO A 156 -9.26 -0.76 -12.58
CA PRO A 156 -10.41 -1.42 -13.22
C PRO A 156 -10.04 -2.30 -14.40
N GLN A 157 -9.13 -1.83 -15.27
CA GLN A 157 -8.71 -2.56 -16.47
C GLN A 157 -7.94 -3.84 -16.16
N GLU A 158 -7.33 -3.92 -14.98
CA GLU A 158 -6.62 -5.11 -14.49
C GLU A 158 -7.45 -5.92 -13.47
N LYS A 159 -8.61 -5.38 -13.06
CA LYS A 159 -9.51 -5.96 -12.04
C LYS A 159 -8.78 -6.22 -10.70
N VAL A 160 -7.88 -5.33 -10.34
CA VAL A 160 -7.01 -5.44 -9.16
C VAL A 160 -7.39 -4.40 -8.12
N MET A 161 -7.60 -4.85 -6.89
CA MET A 161 -7.73 -4.02 -5.69
C MET A 161 -6.47 -4.17 -4.83
N LEU A 162 -5.74 -3.08 -4.64
CA LEU A 162 -4.63 -2.94 -3.71
C LEU A 162 -5.19 -2.35 -2.42
N SER A 163 -5.38 -3.16 -1.37
CA SER A 163 -6.13 -2.74 -0.18
C SER A 163 -5.26 -2.13 0.92
N GLY A 164 -3.93 -2.12 0.76
CA GLY A 164 -3.04 -1.77 1.88
C GLY A 164 -3.40 -2.58 3.12
N ASP A 165 -3.50 -1.89 4.24
CA ASP A 165 -3.85 -2.51 5.53
C ASP A 165 -5.32 -2.34 5.92
N ALA A 166 -6.19 -2.02 4.96
CA ALA A 166 -7.62 -2.04 5.22
C ALA A 166 -8.16 -3.48 5.33
N VAL A 167 -7.79 -4.36 4.38
CA VAL A 167 -8.28 -5.74 4.28
C VAL A 167 -7.16 -6.67 3.87
N PHE A 168 -7.04 -7.80 4.59
CA PHE A 168 -6.13 -8.89 4.26
C PHE A 168 -6.91 -10.15 3.84
N HIS A 169 -6.20 -11.22 3.54
CA HIS A 169 -6.79 -12.54 3.38
C HIS A 169 -7.22 -13.07 4.76
N GLY A 170 -8.51 -13.00 5.04
CA GLY A 170 -9.11 -13.49 6.29
C GLY A 170 -8.88 -12.60 7.52
N SER A 171 -8.39 -11.37 7.35
CA SER A 171 -8.09 -10.46 8.46
C SER A 171 -8.19 -9.00 8.04
N ILE A 172 -8.02 -8.11 9.00
CA ILE A 172 -7.99 -6.65 8.83
C ILE A 172 -6.71 -6.07 9.43
N GLY A 173 -6.35 -4.86 9.03
CA GLY A 173 -5.30 -4.10 9.68
C GLY A 173 -5.62 -3.74 11.13
N ARG A 174 -4.59 -3.53 11.92
CA ARG A 174 -4.71 -3.10 13.33
C ARG A 174 -5.34 -1.72 13.40
N THR A 175 -6.09 -1.48 14.48
CA THR A 175 -6.72 -0.18 14.75
C THR A 175 -6.36 0.38 16.13
N ASP A 176 -5.37 -0.23 16.79
CA ASP A 176 -4.89 0.12 18.13
C ASP A 176 -3.65 1.03 18.13
N PHE A 177 -3.18 1.44 16.96
CA PHE A 177 -2.20 2.52 16.82
C PHE A 177 -2.85 3.89 16.97
N PRO A 178 -2.07 4.96 17.23
CA PRO A 178 -2.59 6.33 17.24
C PRO A 178 -3.44 6.62 16.01
N ASP A 179 -4.57 7.30 16.21
CA ASP A 179 -5.55 7.67 15.17
C ASP A 179 -6.26 6.48 14.47
N GLY A 180 -6.06 5.24 14.96
CA GLY A 180 -6.77 4.06 14.48
C GLY A 180 -8.24 4.03 14.93
N SER A 181 -9.14 3.44 14.13
CA SER A 181 -10.57 3.36 14.39
C SER A 181 -11.19 2.11 13.78
N LEU A 182 -11.59 1.17 14.62
CA LEU A 182 -12.29 -0.05 14.15
C LEU A 182 -13.62 0.29 13.47
N GLN A 183 -14.34 1.30 13.97
CA GLN A 183 -15.60 1.75 13.36
C GLN A 183 -15.38 2.28 11.93
N SER A 184 -14.36 3.13 11.74
CA SER A 184 -14.03 3.66 10.41
C SER A 184 -13.56 2.54 9.48
N LEU A 185 -12.78 1.59 10.00
CA LEU A 185 -12.32 0.44 9.20
C LEU A 185 -13.49 -0.43 8.73
N GLY A 186 -14.51 -0.63 9.58
CA GLY A 186 -15.74 -1.33 9.19
C GLY A 186 -16.46 -0.64 8.02
N GLN A 187 -16.59 0.68 8.06
CA GLN A 187 -17.15 1.44 6.94
C GLN A 187 -16.30 1.34 5.67
N SER A 188 -14.98 1.31 5.82
CA SER A 188 -14.04 1.12 4.72
C SER A 188 -14.18 -0.28 4.09
N VAL A 189 -14.32 -1.33 4.91
CA VAL A 189 -14.57 -2.70 4.43
C VAL A 189 -15.91 -2.79 3.66
N GLU A 190 -16.96 -2.14 4.16
CA GLU A 190 -18.25 -2.07 3.43
C GLU A 190 -18.08 -1.36 2.07
N LYS A 191 -17.36 -0.23 2.04
CA LYS A 191 -17.05 0.48 0.79
C LYS A 191 -16.31 -0.42 -0.21
N LEU A 192 -15.23 -1.08 0.24
CA LEU A 192 -14.43 -1.95 -0.62
C LEU A 192 -15.22 -3.15 -1.14
N SER A 193 -16.08 -3.73 -0.30
CA SER A 193 -16.91 -4.88 -0.68
C SER A 193 -17.99 -4.55 -1.72
N ALA A 194 -18.32 -3.27 -1.90
CA ALA A 194 -19.26 -2.79 -2.92
C ALA A 194 -18.61 -2.50 -4.28
N VAL A 195 -17.28 -2.60 -4.39
CA VAL A 195 -16.57 -2.43 -5.67
C VAL A 195 -16.73 -3.70 -6.49
N GLU A 196 -17.41 -3.60 -7.64
CA GLU A 196 -17.65 -4.73 -8.54
C GLU A 196 -16.43 -5.03 -9.44
N GLY A 197 -16.32 -6.27 -9.89
CA GLY A 197 -15.33 -6.69 -10.87
C GLY A 197 -13.91 -6.85 -10.30
N VAL A 198 -13.75 -7.00 -8.99
CA VAL A 198 -12.45 -7.26 -8.37
C VAL A 198 -12.09 -8.74 -8.49
N GLU A 199 -11.18 -9.07 -9.39
CA GLU A 199 -10.63 -10.43 -9.59
C GLU A 199 -9.46 -10.73 -8.65
N TRP A 200 -8.69 -9.71 -8.27
CA TRP A 200 -7.54 -9.82 -7.39
C TRP A 200 -7.64 -8.82 -6.24
N LEU A 201 -7.59 -9.31 -5.01
CA LEU A 201 -7.35 -8.53 -3.82
C LEU A 201 -5.89 -8.72 -3.39
N LEU A 202 -5.12 -7.65 -3.42
CA LEU A 202 -3.68 -7.59 -3.15
C LEU A 202 -3.44 -6.74 -1.89
N PRO A 203 -3.29 -7.38 -0.72
CA PRO A 203 -3.18 -6.67 0.57
C PRO A 203 -1.75 -6.26 0.90
N GLY A 204 -1.59 -5.30 1.83
CA GLY A 204 -0.29 -4.89 2.36
C GLY A 204 0.49 -6.03 3.02
N HIS A 205 -0.20 -6.95 3.66
CA HIS A 205 0.38 -8.14 4.27
C HIS A 205 -0.39 -9.40 3.89
N MET A 206 0.20 -10.56 4.19
CA MET A 206 -0.36 -11.88 3.87
C MET A 206 -0.42 -12.17 2.37
N GLY A 207 -1.15 -13.23 1.99
CA GLY A 207 -1.30 -13.64 0.61
C GLY A 207 -2.44 -12.93 -0.11
N ALA A 208 -2.36 -12.88 -1.43
CA ALA A 208 -3.43 -12.38 -2.29
C ALA A 208 -4.67 -13.29 -2.25
N VAL A 209 -5.85 -12.72 -2.52
CA VAL A 209 -7.08 -13.47 -2.82
C VAL A 209 -7.37 -13.32 -4.31
N ARG A 210 -7.68 -14.43 -4.98
CA ARG A 210 -7.95 -14.46 -6.41
C ARG A 210 -9.31 -15.07 -6.70
N GLY A 211 -10.04 -14.45 -7.62
CA GLY A 211 -11.38 -14.84 -8.04
C GLY A 211 -12.43 -13.93 -7.41
N GLU A 212 -13.32 -13.37 -8.23
CA GLU A 212 -14.34 -12.42 -7.78
C GLU A 212 -15.20 -13.01 -6.65
N ALA A 213 -15.59 -14.28 -6.75
CA ALA A 213 -16.36 -14.98 -5.73
C ALA A 213 -15.56 -15.15 -4.41
N ASP A 214 -14.27 -15.48 -4.51
CA ASP A 214 -13.41 -15.66 -3.33
C ASP A 214 -13.09 -14.31 -2.66
N VAL A 215 -12.91 -13.25 -3.44
CA VAL A 215 -12.76 -11.88 -2.92
C VAL A 215 -14.02 -11.45 -2.18
N GLN A 216 -15.22 -11.70 -2.74
CA GLN A 216 -16.47 -11.39 -2.06
C GLN A 216 -16.66 -12.24 -0.80
N ALA A 217 -16.35 -13.52 -0.86
CA ALA A 217 -16.42 -14.42 0.32
C ALA A 217 -15.45 -13.96 1.43
N ASN A 218 -14.26 -13.45 1.07
CA ASN A 218 -13.30 -12.87 2.01
C ASN A 218 -13.89 -11.65 2.71
N TYR A 219 -14.50 -10.70 1.99
CA TYR A 219 -15.17 -9.55 2.60
C TYR A 219 -16.31 -9.99 3.53
N ASP A 220 -17.15 -10.93 3.10
CA ASP A 220 -18.28 -11.42 3.90
C ASP A 220 -17.84 -12.14 5.18
N MET A 221 -16.72 -12.86 5.12
CA MET A 221 -16.11 -13.47 6.29
C MET A 221 -15.59 -12.42 7.26
N ILE A 222 -14.85 -11.42 6.76
CA ILE A 222 -14.28 -10.33 7.55
C ILE A 222 -15.39 -9.54 8.26
N LYS A 223 -16.46 -9.19 7.53
CA LYS A 223 -17.61 -8.47 8.10
C LYS A 223 -18.25 -9.24 9.27
N ARG A 224 -18.38 -10.56 9.16
CA ARG A 224 -18.93 -11.40 10.24
C ARG A 224 -18.00 -11.58 11.43
N MET A 225 -16.67 -11.53 11.21
CA MET A 225 -15.70 -11.83 12.28
C MET A 225 -15.29 -10.59 13.09
N PHE A 226 -15.29 -9.42 12.48
CA PHE A 226 -14.70 -8.22 13.07
C PHE A 226 -15.71 -7.09 13.32
N PHE A 227 -16.86 -7.14 12.67
CA PHE A 227 -17.92 -6.12 12.74
C PHE A 227 -19.31 -6.74 12.94
#